data_c4e4be80727092b993e806a1a5d42e2a
#
_entry.id   c4e4be80727092b993e806a1a5d42e2a
#
_cell.length_a   1.000
_cell.length_b   1.000
_cell.length_c   1.000
_cell.angle_alpha   90.00
_cell.angle_beta   90.00
_cell.angle_gamma   90.00
#
_symmetry.space_group_name_H-M   'P 1'
#
loop_
_entity.id
_entity.type
_entity.pdbx_description
1 polymer ?
#
loop_
_entity_poly.entity_id
_entity_poly.type
_entity_poly.pdbx_seq_one_letter_code
_entity_poly.pdbx_strand_id
1 'polypeptide(L)'
;LIDDENLKKSKLNHVTAITPTKAGIGKTTVSVGLALGLNKIGKKAVAALREPSLGPCFGMKGGAAGGGYAQILPMDKINLHFTGDFHAITSANNMISALLDNYLYQHQSEGFGLKQILWKRVMDVNDRSLRHIVTGLGPHSNGLVQESGFDITPASEIMAILCLSKDVDDLRRRIENILLGYTLDNKPFTVKDMGVAGSIVALLLDAMKPNLVQTTEGTPAFIHGGPFANIAHGCKSILATRMAMSFGDYV
;
A
#
# COMPACT_ATOMS: atom_id res chain seq x y z
N LEU A 1 17.68 9.68 0.50
CA LEU A 1 17.38 9.67 -0.94
C LEU A 1 18.43 8.79 -1.59
N ILE A 2 18.00 7.69 -2.22
CA ILE A 2 18.90 6.81 -2.97
C ILE A 2 19.15 7.48 -4.31
N ASP A 3 20.43 7.74 -4.60
CA ASP A 3 20.86 8.31 -5.86
C ASP A 3 20.63 7.28 -7.00
N ASP A 4 19.69 7.59 -7.88
CA ASP A 4 19.29 6.74 -9.01
C ASP A 4 20.44 6.55 -10.04
N GLU A 5 21.44 7.44 -10.06
CA GLU A 5 22.61 7.31 -10.94
C GLU A 5 23.60 6.24 -10.49
N ASN A 6 23.72 6.02 -9.17
CA ASN A 6 24.56 4.95 -8.62
C ASN A 6 23.93 3.56 -8.79
N LEU A 7 22.59 3.48 -8.88
CA LEU A 7 21.89 2.22 -9.19
C LEU A 7 22.10 1.78 -10.66
N LYS A 8 22.33 2.70 -11.58
CA LYS A 8 22.58 2.38 -13.01
C LYS A 8 23.96 1.78 -13.28
N LYS A 9 24.89 1.89 -12.34
CA LYS A 9 26.27 1.36 -12.44
C LYS A 9 26.45 0.01 -11.73
N SER A 10 25.41 -0.54 -11.10
CA SER A 10 25.51 -1.79 -10.37
C SER A 10 25.53 -3.00 -11.31
N LYS A 11 26.33 -4.02 -10.95
CA LYS A 11 26.37 -5.36 -11.53
C LYS A 11 24.95 -5.87 -11.84
N LEU A 12 24.80 -6.68 -12.89
CA LEU A 12 23.59 -7.45 -13.17
C LEU A 12 23.16 -8.23 -11.92
N ASN A 13 22.11 -7.76 -11.26
CA ASN A 13 21.53 -8.44 -10.11
C ASN A 13 20.53 -9.48 -10.60
N HIS A 14 20.48 -10.62 -9.94
CA HIS A 14 19.46 -11.62 -10.20
C HIS A 14 18.20 -11.32 -9.36
N VAL A 15 17.11 -10.99 -10.02
CA VAL A 15 15.80 -10.80 -9.37
C VAL A 15 14.92 -12.00 -9.63
N THR A 16 14.51 -12.69 -8.56
CA THR A 16 13.61 -13.85 -8.62
C THR A 16 12.25 -13.50 -8.03
N ALA A 17 11.21 -13.53 -8.85
CA ALA A 17 9.84 -13.30 -8.39
C ALA A 17 9.17 -14.64 -8.01
N ILE A 18 8.73 -14.75 -6.76
CA ILE A 18 7.93 -15.89 -6.28
C ILE A 18 6.45 -15.54 -6.45
N THR A 19 5.81 -16.19 -7.41
CA THR A 19 4.38 -16.00 -7.69
C THR A 19 3.60 -17.29 -7.48
N PRO A 20 2.43 -17.26 -6.83
CA PRO A 20 1.63 -18.45 -6.61
C PRO A 20 0.60 -18.65 -7.72
N THR A 21 0.21 -19.88 -7.91
CA THR A 21 -0.98 -20.24 -8.67
C THR A 21 -2.27 -20.09 -7.84
N LYS A 22 -2.16 -20.01 -6.51
CA LYS A 22 -3.26 -19.98 -5.56
C LYS A 22 -2.90 -19.14 -4.33
N ALA A 23 -3.86 -18.47 -3.71
CA ALA A 23 -3.63 -17.73 -2.47
C ALA A 23 -3.30 -18.67 -1.29
N GLY A 24 -2.47 -18.21 -0.35
CA GLY A 24 -2.19 -18.93 0.90
C GLY A 24 -1.23 -20.11 0.82
N ILE A 25 -0.50 -20.31 -0.28
CA ILE A 25 0.40 -21.47 -0.49
C ILE A 25 1.86 -21.23 -0.07
N GLY A 26 2.12 -20.26 0.81
CA GLY A 26 3.44 -20.11 1.43
C GLY A 26 4.47 -19.31 0.63
N LYS A 27 4.06 -18.37 -0.23
CA LYS A 27 4.98 -17.47 -0.97
C LYS A 27 6.07 -16.88 -0.11
N THR A 28 5.71 -16.26 1.00
CA THR A 28 6.66 -15.60 1.91
C THR A 28 7.65 -16.59 2.49
N THR A 29 7.18 -17.74 2.96
CA THR A 29 8.04 -18.80 3.49
C THR A 29 9.04 -19.28 2.44
N VAL A 30 8.59 -19.49 1.20
CA VAL A 30 9.47 -19.90 0.10
C VAL A 30 10.47 -18.78 -0.26
N SER A 31 10.03 -17.52 -0.30
CA SER A 31 10.93 -16.38 -0.60
C SER A 31 12.01 -16.23 0.47
N VAL A 32 11.64 -16.30 1.74
CA VAL A 32 12.58 -16.24 2.86
C VAL A 32 13.51 -17.45 2.84
N GLY A 33 12.98 -18.67 2.67
CA GLY A 33 13.78 -19.90 2.60
C GLY A 33 14.76 -19.90 1.43
N LEU A 34 14.38 -19.38 0.27
CA LEU A 34 15.28 -19.22 -0.87
C LEU A 34 16.42 -18.26 -0.57
N ALA A 35 16.13 -17.09 0.03
CA ALA A 35 17.16 -16.13 0.40
C ALA A 35 18.14 -16.71 1.44
N LEU A 36 17.61 -17.45 2.45
CA LEU A 36 18.42 -18.20 3.43
C LEU A 36 19.31 -19.23 2.74
N GLY A 37 18.75 -20.06 1.87
CA GLY A 37 19.47 -21.09 1.14
C GLY A 37 20.59 -20.53 0.26
N LEU A 38 20.32 -19.42 -0.45
CA LEU A 38 21.32 -18.74 -1.26
C LEU A 38 22.49 -18.21 -0.42
N ASN A 39 22.20 -17.56 0.72
CA ASN A 39 23.24 -17.08 1.63
C ASN A 39 24.05 -18.25 2.23
N LYS A 40 23.41 -19.38 2.54
CA LYS A 40 24.09 -20.57 3.07
C LYS A 40 25.11 -21.19 2.08
N ILE A 41 24.88 -21.04 0.79
CA ILE A 41 25.82 -21.47 -0.27
C ILE A 41 26.76 -20.34 -0.72
N GLY A 42 26.93 -19.28 0.09
CA GLY A 42 27.88 -18.20 -0.14
C GLY A 42 27.43 -17.17 -1.20
N LYS A 43 26.15 -17.14 -1.57
CA LYS A 43 25.61 -16.05 -2.41
C LYS A 43 25.16 -14.89 -1.53
N LYS A 44 25.17 -13.69 -2.09
CA LYS A 44 24.71 -12.48 -1.39
C LYS A 44 23.25 -12.21 -1.76
N ALA A 45 22.33 -12.77 -0.97
CA ALA A 45 20.89 -12.68 -1.23
C ALA A 45 20.17 -11.79 -0.20
N VAL A 46 19.17 -11.04 -0.67
CA VAL A 46 18.29 -10.16 0.13
C VAL A 46 16.85 -10.45 -0.24
N ALA A 47 15.96 -10.56 0.74
CA ALA A 47 14.53 -10.71 0.48
C ALA A 47 13.84 -9.35 0.39
N ALA A 48 12.97 -9.16 -0.62
CA ALA A 48 12.06 -8.02 -0.70
C ALA A 48 10.62 -8.51 -0.54
N LEU A 49 9.94 -8.10 0.51
CA LEU A 49 8.66 -8.63 0.95
C LEU A 49 7.63 -7.53 1.14
N ARG A 50 6.37 -7.92 1.16
CA ARG A 50 5.28 -7.01 1.54
C ARG A 50 5.00 -7.09 3.03
N GLU A 51 4.49 -6.00 3.59
CA GLU A 51 3.91 -5.96 4.91
C GLU A 51 2.54 -6.68 4.90
N PRO A 52 2.19 -7.48 5.91
CA PRO A 52 0.89 -8.12 6.00
C PRO A 52 -0.19 -7.15 6.47
N SER A 53 -1.41 -7.33 5.97
CA SER A 53 -2.61 -6.68 6.48
C SER A 53 -3.16 -7.44 7.69
N LEU A 54 -3.74 -6.74 8.65
CA LEU A 54 -4.35 -7.33 9.86
C LEU A 54 -5.47 -8.30 9.53
N GLY A 55 -6.37 -7.94 8.61
CA GLY A 55 -7.49 -8.79 8.24
C GLY A 55 -7.06 -10.20 7.82
N PRO A 56 -6.15 -10.37 6.84
CA PRO A 56 -5.59 -11.67 6.50
C PRO A 56 -4.80 -12.36 7.62
N CYS A 57 -4.12 -11.63 8.51
CA CYS A 57 -3.38 -12.21 9.64
C CYS A 57 -4.29 -12.93 10.63
N PHE A 58 -5.45 -12.36 10.90
CA PHE A 58 -6.48 -12.98 11.75
C PHE A 58 -7.41 -13.92 10.98
N GLY A 59 -7.23 -14.09 9.67
CA GLY A 59 -7.99 -14.95 8.81
C GLY A 59 -7.25 -16.23 8.43
N MET A 60 -7.76 -16.93 7.41
CA MET A 60 -7.18 -18.18 6.89
C MET A 60 -5.86 -18.00 6.12
N LYS A 61 -5.42 -16.79 5.82
CA LYS A 61 -4.28 -16.52 4.93
C LYS A 61 -2.94 -16.39 5.65
N GLY A 62 -2.92 -16.36 6.98
CA GLY A 62 -1.70 -16.24 7.79
C GLY A 62 -0.92 -14.93 7.58
N GLY A 63 0.09 -14.71 8.43
CA GLY A 63 0.97 -13.55 8.37
C GLY A 63 2.01 -13.62 7.25
N ALA A 64 2.73 -12.51 7.01
CA ALA A 64 3.77 -12.40 6.00
C ALA A 64 5.20 -12.53 6.54
N ALA A 65 5.38 -12.89 7.81
CA ALA A 65 6.70 -13.05 8.42
C ALA A 65 7.37 -14.40 8.12
N GLY A 66 6.75 -15.25 7.27
CA GLY A 66 7.24 -16.59 6.97
C GLY A 66 6.68 -17.66 7.91
N GLY A 67 7.33 -18.81 7.98
CA GLY A 67 6.91 -19.94 8.82
C GLY A 67 8.01 -20.98 9.01
N GLY A 68 7.90 -21.79 10.09
CA GLY A 68 8.93 -22.73 10.46
C GLY A 68 10.26 -22.04 10.76
N TYR A 69 11.34 -22.51 10.18
CA TYR A 69 12.67 -21.91 10.30
C TYR A 69 12.90 -20.72 9.33
N ALA A 70 12.05 -20.54 8.32
CA ALA A 70 12.12 -19.46 7.37
C ALA A 70 11.28 -18.26 7.85
N GLN A 71 11.78 -17.55 8.86
CA GLN A 71 11.08 -16.43 9.51
C GLN A 71 11.87 -15.13 9.49
N ILE A 72 11.12 -14.03 9.51
CA ILE A 72 11.64 -12.65 9.62
C ILE A 72 11.33 -12.13 11.03
N LEU A 73 12.25 -11.36 11.58
CA LEU A 73 12.14 -10.76 12.89
C LEU A 73 11.99 -9.23 12.80
N PRO A 74 11.21 -8.63 13.69
CA PRO A 74 10.35 -9.21 14.73
C PRO A 74 8.99 -9.64 14.17
N MET A 75 8.69 -10.93 14.22
CA MET A 75 7.50 -11.52 13.58
C MET A 75 6.18 -10.95 14.09
N ASP A 76 6.05 -10.80 15.40
CA ASP A 76 4.85 -10.25 16.06
C ASP A 76 4.55 -8.83 15.61
N LYS A 77 5.58 -7.96 15.57
CA LYS A 77 5.44 -6.58 15.10
C LYS A 77 5.05 -6.51 13.62
N ILE A 78 5.74 -7.27 12.78
CA ILE A 78 5.48 -7.31 11.34
C ILE A 78 4.06 -7.77 11.04
N ASN A 79 3.53 -8.75 11.77
CA ASN A 79 2.20 -9.30 11.55
C ASN A 79 1.06 -8.43 12.13
N LEU A 80 1.36 -7.50 13.01
CA LEU A 80 0.36 -6.65 13.67
C LEU A 80 0.53 -5.18 13.26
N HIS A 81 1.18 -4.38 14.12
CA HIS A 81 1.46 -2.98 13.87
C HIS A 81 2.98 -2.80 13.78
N PHE A 82 3.50 -2.80 12.57
CA PHE A 82 4.95 -2.77 12.36
C PHE A 82 5.52 -1.35 12.56
N THR A 83 5.47 -0.52 11.51
CA THR A 83 6.03 0.84 11.52
C THR A 83 4.99 1.92 11.26
N GLY A 84 3.75 1.53 11.00
CA GLY A 84 2.64 2.46 10.76
C GLY A 84 2.34 2.74 9.29
N ASP A 85 2.97 2.04 8.35
CA ASP A 85 2.73 2.23 6.91
C ASP A 85 1.26 2.01 6.54
N PHE A 86 0.64 0.93 7.06
CA PHE A 86 -0.78 0.67 6.86
C PHE A 86 -1.67 1.74 7.50
N HIS A 87 -1.29 2.25 8.66
CA HIS A 87 -2.00 3.35 9.31
C HIS A 87 -1.93 4.63 8.47
N ALA A 88 -0.76 4.96 7.95
CA ALA A 88 -0.57 6.12 7.08
C ALA A 88 -1.42 6.01 5.81
N ILE A 89 -1.44 4.83 5.17
CA ILE A 89 -2.24 4.56 3.97
C ILE A 89 -3.74 4.66 4.27
N THR A 90 -4.21 4.05 5.36
CA THR A 90 -5.61 4.14 5.80
C THR A 90 -6.01 5.59 6.08
N SER A 91 -5.15 6.34 6.78
CA SER A 91 -5.38 7.74 7.08
C SER A 91 -5.41 8.61 5.82
N ALA A 92 -4.49 8.43 4.90
CA ALA A 92 -4.44 9.16 3.64
C ALA A 92 -5.69 8.90 2.79
N ASN A 93 -6.10 7.64 2.66
CA ASN A 93 -7.29 7.28 1.90
C ASN A 93 -8.57 7.86 2.50
N ASN A 94 -8.73 7.77 3.82
CA ASN A 94 -9.92 8.26 4.52
C ASN A 94 -9.92 9.79 4.62
N MET A 95 -8.76 10.43 4.64
CA MET A 95 -8.65 11.89 4.56
C MET A 95 -9.17 12.40 3.21
N ILE A 96 -8.86 11.73 2.10
CA ILE A 96 -9.44 12.07 0.79
C ILE A 96 -10.96 11.98 0.84
N SER A 97 -11.53 10.92 1.44
CA SER A 97 -13.00 10.80 1.60
C SER A 97 -13.59 11.94 2.40
N ALA A 98 -12.99 12.28 3.54
CA ALA A 98 -13.48 13.35 4.40
C ALA A 98 -13.38 14.73 3.74
N LEU A 99 -12.28 14.98 3.01
CA LEU A 99 -12.08 16.22 2.26
C LEU A 99 -13.03 16.34 1.08
N LEU A 100 -13.35 15.21 0.41
CA LEU A 100 -14.35 15.19 -0.65
C LEU A 100 -15.75 15.51 -0.13
N ASP A 101 -16.15 14.88 0.98
CA ASP A 101 -17.45 15.16 1.62
C ASP A 101 -17.56 16.64 2.02
N ASN A 102 -16.49 17.19 2.61
CA ASN A 102 -16.44 18.61 2.96
C ASN A 102 -16.47 19.51 1.71
N TYR A 103 -15.74 19.16 0.67
CA TYR A 103 -15.73 19.92 -0.59
C TYR A 103 -17.13 19.99 -1.20
N LEU A 104 -17.82 18.88 -1.28
CA LEU A 104 -19.20 18.79 -1.78
C LEU A 104 -20.16 19.65 -0.95
N TYR A 105 -20.02 19.57 0.38
CA TYR A 105 -20.85 20.36 1.29
C TYR A 105 -20.63 21.88 1.14
N GLN A 106 -19.38 22.32 1.05
CA GLN A 106 -19.03 23.74 0.95
C GLN A 106 -19.44 24.37 -0.39
N HIS A 107 -19.35 23.61 -1.50
CA HIS A 107 -19.64 24.14 -2.84
C HIS A 107 -21.07 23.83 -3.33
N GLN A 108 -21.92 23.26 -2.48
CA GLN A 108 -23.31 22.94 -2.82
C GLN A 108 -24.08 24.20 -3.24
N SER A 109 -23.89 25.32 -2.53
CA SER A 109 -24.55 26.60 -2.83
C SER A 109 -24.12 27.21 -4.17
N GLU A 110 -22.97 26.82 -4.70
CA GLU A 110 -22.42 27.22 -6.00
C GLU A 110 -22.94 26.33 -7.15
N GLY A 111 -23.80 25.38 -6.84
CA GLY A 111 -24.32 24.40 -7.83
C GLY A 111 -23.34 23.28 -8.18
N PHE A 112 -22.23 23.13 -7.42
CA PHE A 112 -21.31 22.04 -7.65
C PHE A 112 -21.86 20.72 -7.06
N GLY A 113 -21.69 19.64 -7.80
CA GLY A 113 -22.07 18.31 -7.36
C GLY A 113 -21.42 17.22 -8.22
N LEU A 114 -21.33 16.03 -7.67
CA LEU A 114 -20.91 14.85 -8.39
C LEU A 114 -22.10 13.95 -8.70
N LYS A 115 -22.25 13.57 -9.97
CA LYS A 115 -23.26 12.60 -10.41
C LYS A 115 -22.93 11.21 -9.89
N GLN A 116 -21.65 10.90 -9.77
CA GLN A 116 -21.16 9.62 -9.28
C GLN A 116 -19.88 9.84 -8.46
N ILE A 117 -19.85 9.24 -7.27
CA ILE A 117 -18.67 9.18 -6.41
C ILE A 117 -18.12 7.76 -6.49
N LEU A 118 -16.85 7.64 -6.85
CA LEU A 118 -16.15 6.36 -6.99
C LEU A 118 -15.29 6.04 -5.77
N TRP A 119 -14.85 7.08 -5.05
CA TRP A 119 -13.95 6.95 -3.92
C TRP A 119 -14.64 6.42 -2.68
N LYS A 120 -14.08 5.37 -2.10
CA LYS A 120 -14.57 4.76 -0.87
C LYS A 120 -13.59 4.94 0.28
N ARG A 121 -14.06 4.72 1.49
CA ARG A 121 -13.23 4.60 2.69
C ARG A 121 -12.53 3.25 2.72
N VAL A 122 -11.53 3.12 3.60
CA VAL A 122 -10.85 1.85 3.84
C VAL A 122 -10.68 1.58 5.33
N MET A 123 -10.58 0.29 5.65
CA MET A 123 -10.28 -0.20 6.99
C MET A 123 -9.41 -1.46 6.85
N ASP A 124 -8.40 -1.64 7.71
CA ASP A 124 -7.50 -2.79 7.60
C ASP A 124 -8.07 -4.05 8.31
N VAL A 125 -9.35 -4.30 8.11
CA VAL A 125 -10.05 -5.51 8.54
C VAL A 125 -10.99 -6.01 7.45
N ASN A 126 -11.30 -7.31 7.48
CA ASN A 126 -12.28 -7.91 6.58
C ASN A 126 -13.69 -7.75 7.16
N ASP A 127 -14.37 -6.66 6.85
CA ASP A 127 -15.75 -6.43 7.25
C ASP A 127 -16.66 -6.31 6.02
N ARG A 128 -17.47 -7.34 5.79
CA ARG A 128 -18.38 -7.38 4.64
C ARG A 128 -19.63 -6.55 4.85
N SER A 129 -20.02 -6.30 6.11
CA SER A 129 -21.21 -5.50 6.43
C SER A 129 -21.03 -4.02 6.11
N LEU A 130 -19.79 -3.56 6.04
CA LEU A 130 -19.45 -2.17 5.70
C LEU A 130 -19.23 -1.90 4.20
N ARG A 131 -19.46 -2.88 3.32
CA ARG A 131 -19.24 -2.70 1.87
C ARG A 131 -20.22 -1.73 1.20
N HIS A 132 -21.43 -1.64 1.75
CA HIS A 132 -22.49 -0.74 1.33
C HIS A 132 -23.10 -0.11 2.57
N ILE A 133 -22.92 1.19 2.73
CA ILE A 133 -23.44 1.97 3.86
C ILE A 133 -24.02 3.28 3.35
N VAL A 134 -24.82 3.92 4.16
CA VAL A 134 -25.27 5.30 3.93
C VAL A 134 -24.50 6.22 4.87
N THR A 135 -23.89 7.26 4.31
CA THR A 135 -23.17 8.31 5.04
C THR A 135 -23.97 9.62 5.03
N GLY A 136 -23.61 10.58 5.89
CA GLY A 136 -24.23 11.90 5.94
C GLY A 136 -25.60 11.95 6.66
N LEU A 137 -26.00 10.88 7.36
CA LEU A 137 -27.24 10.86 8.13
C LEU A 137 -27.16 11.77 9.35
N GLY A 138 -28.30 12.38 9.74
CA GLY A 138 -28.44 13.25 10.89
C GLY A 138 -28.56 14.74 10.51
N PRO A 139 -28.00 15.67 11.31
CA PRO A 139 -28.09 17.10 11.04
C PRO A 139 -27.45 17.47 9.70
N HIS A 140 -27.91 18.56 9.08
CA HIS A 140 -27.40 19.07 7.81
C HIS A 140 -25.86 19.26 7.81
N SER A 141 -25.28 19.60 8.97
CA SER A 141 -23.83 19.73 9.16
C SER A 141 -23.04 18.42 8.98
N ASN A 142 -23.69 17.26 8.92
CA ASN A 142 -23.04 15.98 8.67
C ASN A 142 -22.73 15.73 7.19
N GLY A 143 -23.08 16.66 6.30
CA GLY A 143 -22.85 16.58 4.88
C GLY A 143 -24.04 16.03 4.08
N LEU A 144 -23.77 15.59 2.87
CA LEU A 144 -24.80 15.07 1.97
C LEU A 144 -25.05 13.58 2.24
N VAL A 145 -26.32 13.19 2.24
CA VAL A 145 -26.70 11.77 2.36
C VAL A 145 -26.35 11.06 1.07
N GLN A 146 -25.50 10.03 1.15
CA GLN A 146 -25.03 9.29 -0.02
C GLN A 146 -24.68 7.84 0.31
N GLU A 147 -24.73 6.96 -0.69
CA GLU A 147 -24.20 5.60 -0.58
C GLU A 147 -22.68 5.63 -0.63
N SER A 148 -22.04 4.86 0.22
CA SER A 148 -20.60 4.69 0.28
C SER A 148 -20.25 3.28 0.77
N GLY A 149 -19.01 3.03 1.16
CA GLY A 149 -18.57 1.76 1.71
C GLY A 149 -17.14 1.80 2.20
N PHE A 150 -16.73 0.69 2.79
CA PHE A 150 -15.36 0.45 3.19
C PHE A 150 -14.78 -0.72 2.40
N ASP A 151 -13.64 -0.50 1.77
CA ASP A 151 -12.79 -1.55 1.24
C ASP A 151 -11.67 -1.87 2.25
N ILE A 152 -10.94 -2.96 2.04
CA ILE A 152 -9.80 -3.28 2.91
C ILE A 152 -8.56 -2.48 2.45
N THR A 153 -7.79 -1.92 3.39
CA THR A 153 -6.63 -1.05 3.11
C THR A 153 -5.67 -1.60 2.04
N PRO A 154 -5.28 -2.89 2.03
CA PRO A 154 -4.38 -3.41 0.98
C PRO A 154 -4.98 -3.46 -0.43
N ALA A 155 -6.29 -3.25 -0.58
CA ALA A 155 -6.94 -3.14 -1.88
C ALA A 155 -7.09 -1.68 -2.35
N SER A 156 -6.69 -0.70 -1.52
CA SER A 156 -6.82 0.72 -1.85
C SER A 156 -5.91 1.15 -3.01
N GLU A 157 -6.34 2.17 -3.73
CA GLU A 157 -5.52 2.82 -4.75
C GLU A 157 -4.28 3.49 -4.14
N ILE A 158 -4.39 4.06 -2.93
CA ILE A 158 -3.24 4.63 -2.19
C ILE A 158 -2.15 3.58 -1.96
N MET A 159 -2.52 2.36 -1.55
CA MET A 159 -1.56 1.26 -1.40
C MET A 159 -0.87 0.93 -2.73
N ALA A 160 -1.61 0.87 -3.83
CA ALA A 160 -1.07 0.62 -5.16
C ALA A 160 -0.12 1.75 -5.60
N ILE A 161 -0.53 2.99 -5.42
CA ILE A 161 0.27 4.19 -5.72
C ILE A 161 1.57 4.18 -4.94
N LEU A 162 1.54 3.96 -3.62
CA LEU A 162 2.74 3.89 -2.78
C LEU A 162 3.74 2.84 -3.31
N CYS A 163 3.27 1.65 -3.64
CA CYS A 163 4.11 0.56 -4.14
C CYS A 163 4.71 0.82 -5.53
N LEU A 164 4.01 1.60 -6.37
CA LEU A 164 4.45 1.92 -7.73
C LEU A 164 5.27 3.22 -7.81
N SER A 165 5.26 4.05 -6.77
CA SER A 165 5.97 5.31 -6.77
C SER A 165 7.48 5.11 -6.70
N LYS A 166 8.20 5.92 -7.48
CA LYS A 166 9.67 5.87 -7.58
C LYS A 166 10.33 6.85 -6.62
N ASP A 167 9.66 7.97 -6.36
CA ASP A 167 10.08 9.09 -5.53
C ASP A 167 8.85 9.90 -5.08
N VAL A 168 9.09 10.98 -4.34
CA VAL A 168 8.03 11.85 -3.81
C VAL A 168 7.27 12.59 -4.90
N ASP A 169 7.95 13.00 -5.96
CA ASP A 169 7.33 13.73 -7.07
C ASP A 169 6.41 12.81 -7.88
N ASP A 170 6.84 11.57 -8.12
CA ASP A 170 6.00 10.56 -8.77
C ASP A 170 4.80 10.18 -7.88
N LEU A 171 4.99 10.07 -6.55
CA LEU A 171 3.92 9.87 -5.59
C LEU A 171 2.88 10.99 -5.70
N ARG A 172 3.33 12.25 -5.65
CA ARG A 172 2.45 13.43 -5.75
C ARG A 172 1.66 13.44 -7.04
N ARG A 173 2.34 13.25 -8.18
CA ARG A 173 1.70 13.22 -9.49
C ARG A 173 0.61 12.14 -9.59
N ARG A 174 0.86 10.95 -9.03
CA ARG A 174 -0.11 9.85 -9.00
C ARG A 174 -1.31 10.18 -8.12
N ILE A 175 -1.08 10.77 -6.95
CA ILE A 175 -2.15 11.19 -6.04
C ILE A 175 -3.00 12.28 -6.68
N GLU A 176 -2.40 13.27 -7.34
CA GLU A 176 -3.13 14.31 -8.07
C GLU A 176 -4.10 13.74 -9.11
N ASN A 177 -3.74 12.63 -9.76
CA ASN A 177 -4.52 11.99 -10.81
C ASN A 177 -5.56 10.98 -10.30
N ILE A 178 -5.71 10.77 -9.00
CA ILE A 178 -6.76 9.89 -8.45
C ILE A 178 -8.12 10.41 -8.87
N LEU A 179 -8.91 9.57 -9.53
CA LEU A 179 -10.27 9.85 -9.93
C LEU A 179 -11.22 9.65 -8.75
N LEU A 180 -11.87 10.72 -8.31
CA LEU A 180 -12.82 10.70 -7.20
C LEU A 180 -14.26 10.46 -7.65
N GLY A 181 -14.60 10.91 -8.84
CA GLY A 181 -15.93 10.78 -9.40
C GLY A 181 -16.12 11.56 -10.69
N TYR A 182 -17.36 11.73 -11.07
CA TYR A 182 -17.74 12.51 -12.25
C TYR A 182 -18.70 13.61 -11.87
N THR A 183 -18.45 14.83 -12.39
CA THR A 183 -19.34 15.99 -12.21
C THR A 183 -20.70 15.75 -12.87
N LEU A 184 -21.64 16.64 -12.60
CA LEU A 184 -22.97 16.62 -13.26
C LEU A 184 -22.88 16.65 -14.79
N ASP A 185 -21.85 17.28 -15.33
CA ASP A 185 -21.52 17.36 -16.77
C ASP A 185 -20.72 16.15 -17.29
N ASN A 186 -20.58 15.09 -16.50
CA ASN A 186 -19.78 13.89 -16.79
C ASN A 186 -18.27 14.15 -17.01
N LYS A 187 -17.70 15.21 -16.44
CA LYS A 187 -16.26 15.46 -16.44
C LYS A 187 -15.61 14.72 -15.27
N PRO A 188 -14.40 14.16 -15.43
CA PRO A 188 -13.68 13.56 -14.31
C PRO A 188 -13.35 14.63 -13.27
N PHE A 189 -13.49 14.27 -12.00
CA PHE A 189 -13.12 15.08 -10.84
C PHE A 189 -12.07 14.32 -10.03
N THR A 190 -10.92 14.95 -9.81
CA THR A 190 -9.72 14.32 -9.26
C THR A 190 -9.27 14.98 -7.95
N VAL A 191 -8.30 14.37 -7.27
CA VAL A 191 -7.65 14.97 -6.08
C VAL A 191 -6.98 16.31 -6.42
N LYS A 192 -6.49 16.47 -7.65
CA LYS A 192 -5.92 17.74 -8.13
C LYS A 192 -6.96 18.85 -8.12
N ASP A 193 -8.19 18.57 -8.54
CA ASP A 193 -9.28 19.54 -8.59
C ASP A 193 -9.68 20.02 -7.19
N MET A 194 -9.53 19.17 -6.16
CA MET A 194 -9.71 19.57 -4.76
C MET A 194 -8.52 20.38 -4.19
N GLY A 195 -7.35 20.35 -4.82
CA GLY A 195 -6.16 21.07 -4.36
C GLY A 195 -5.48 20.47 -3.09
N VAL A 196 -5.74 19.22 -2.72
CA VAL A 196 -5.32 18.64 -1.42
C VAL A 196 -4.16 17.64 -1.53
N ALA A 197 -3.61 17.40 -2.71
CA ALA A 197 -2.59 16.38 -2.93
C ALA A 197 -1.36 16.54 -2.02
N GLY A 198 -0.92 17.75 -1.74
CA GLY A 198 0.22 18.01 -0.85
C GLY A 198 0.02 17.48 0.58
N SER A 199 -1.17 17.65 1.15
CA SER A 199 -1.51 17.14 2.47
C SER A 199 -1.52 15.60 2.50
N ILE A 200 -2.01 14.98 1.44
CA ILE A 200 -2.03 13.52 1.32
C ILE A 200 -0.61 12.96 1.18
N VAL A 201 0.24 13.60 0.37
CA VAL A 201 1.66 13.24 0.26
C VAL A 201 2.37 13.34 1.61
N ALA A 202 2.12 14.41 2.37
CA ALA A 202 2.74 14.60 3.69
C ALA A 202 2.43 13.44 4.66
N LEU A 203 1.20 12.90 4.64
CA LEU A 203 0.82 11.73 5.44
C LEU A 203 1.58 10.45 5.05
N LEU A 204 2.08 10.35 3.81
CA LEU A 204 2.70 9.16 3.26
C LEU A 204 4.23 9.21 3.24
N LEU A 205 4.87 10.34 3.59
CA LEU A 205 6.32 10.51 3.45
C LEU A 205 7.14 9.46 4.20
N ASP A 206 6.76 9.12 5.42
CA ASP A 206 7.46 8.10 6.20
C ASP A 206 7.15 6.69 5.69
N ALA A 207 5.92 6.44 5.27
CA ALA A 207 5.51 5.17 4.68
C ALA A 207 6.18 4.88 3.31
N MET A 208 6.81 5.86 2.66
CA MET A 208 7.62 5.64 1.46
C MET A 208 8.95 4.95 1.72
N LYS A 209 9.41 4.90 2.97
CA LYS A 209 10.71 4.33 3.32
C LYS A 209 10.59 2.83 3.57
N PRO A 210 11.20 1.97 2.75
CA PRO A 210 11.20 0.53 3.02
C PRO A 210 11.87 0.20 4.35
N ASN A 211 11.29 -0.73 5.10
CA ASN A 211 11.77 -1.16 6.40
C ASN A 211 12.81 -2.27 6.24
N LEU A 212 14.02 -2.06 6.75
CA LEU A 212 15.07 -3.07 6.75
C LEU A 212 14.97 -3.91 8.04
N VAL A 213 14.85 -5.19 7.86
CA VAL A 213 14.79 -6.20 8.92
C VAL A 213 15.71 -7.38 8.57
N GLN A 214 15.69 -8.42 9.37
CA GLN A 214 16.46 -9.63 9.11
C GLN A 214 15.66 -10.89 9.39
N THR A 215 16.13 -11.99 8.82
CA THR A 215 15.64 -13.33 9.16
C THR A 215 16.23 -13.82 10.48
N THR A 216 15.72 -14.93 10.99
CA THR A 216 16.29 -15.62 12.17
C THR A 216 17.77 -15.99 12.03
N GLU A 217 18.26 -16.15 10.79
CA GLU A 217 19.67 -16.46 10.48
C GLU A 217 20.49 -15.24 10.01
N GLY A 218 19.96 -14.01 10.18
CA GLY A 218 20.67 -12.77 9.86
C GLY A 218 20.65 -12.37 8.37
N THR A 219 19.89 -13.05 7.50
CA THR A 219 19.71 -12.62 6.10
C THR A 219 18.92 -11.31 6.07
N PRO A 220 19.39 -10.24 5.38
CA PRO A 220 18.67 -9.00 5.28
C PRO A 220 17.36 -9.17 4.49
N ALA A 221 16.32 -8.45 4.92
CA ALA A 221 15.05 -8.40 4.23
C ALA A 221 14.46 -6.99 4.27
N PHE A 222 13.90 -6.54 3.16
CA PHE A 222 13.12 -5.31 3.09
C PHE A 222 11.63 -5.64 3.11
N ILE A 223 10.89 -4.93 3.96
CA ILE A 223 9.43 -4.99 4.03
C ILE A 223 8.88 -3.62 3.68
N HIS A 224 8.00 -3.55 2.70
CA HIS A 224 7.39 -2.30 2.28
C HIS A 224 6.10 -2.50 1.50
N GLY A 225 5.05 -1.76 1.92
CA GLY A 225 3.73 -1.83 1.36
C GLY A 225 3.11 -3.22 1.47
N GLY A 226 1.82 -3.33 1.27
CA GLY A 226 1.11 -4.59 1.47
C GLY A 226 -0.02 -4.86 0.48
N PRO A 227 0.12 -4.53 -0.83
CA PRO A 227 -0.98 -4.69 -1.77
C PRO A 227 -1.36 -6.15 -1.94
N PHE A 228 -2.62 -6.43 -2.22
CA PHE A 228 -3.03 -7.78 -2.58
C PHE A 228 -2.42 -8.19 -3.92
N ALA A 229 -2.05 -9.48 -4.04
CA ALA A 229 -1.39 -10.01 -5.22
C ALA A 229 -2.22 -9.95 -6.52
N ASN A 230 -3.53 -9.81 -6.40
CA ASN A 230 -4.47 -9.66 -7.51
C ASN A 230 -4.69 -8.20 -7.94
N ILE A 231 -4.04 -7.24 -7.30
CA ILE A 231 -3.95 -5.87 -7.80
C ILE A 231 -2.96 -5.84 -8.97
N ALA A 232 -3.17 -4.97 -9.94
CA ALA A 232 -2.58 -4.97 -11.28
C ALA A 232 -1.05 -5.10 -11.37
N HIS A 233 -0.30 -4.76 -10.32
CA HIS A 233 1.17 -4.78 -10.31
C HIS A 233 1.79 -5.86 -9.41
N GLY A 234 0.99 -6.76 -8.82
CA GLY A 234 1.49 -7.80 -7.91
C GLY A 234 1.70 -7.32 -6.47
N CYS A 235 2.63 -7.91 -5.73
CA CYS A 235 2.78 -7.73 -4.29
C CYS A 235 4.00 -6.91 -3.87
N LYS A 236 4.76 -6.32 -4.78
CA LYS A 236 6.07 -5.72 -4.47
C LYS A 236 6.08 -4.23 -4.66
N SER A 237 6.86 -3.55 -3.81
CA SER A 237 7.18 -2.15 -3.94
C SER A 237 8.41 -1.97 -4.85
N ILE A 238 8.37 -0.98 -5.72
CA ILE A 238 9.50 -0.59 -6.57
C ILE A 238 10.68 -0.14 -5.70
N LEU A 239 10.42 0.67 -4.67
CA LEU A 239 11.44 1.19 -3.77
C LEU A 239 12.15 0.07 -3.00
N ALA A 240 11.39 -0.85 -2.39
CA ALA A 240 11.98 -1.98 -1.66
C ALA A 240 12.81 -2.88 -2.58
N THR A 241 12.35 -3.15 -3.80
CA THR A 241 13.09 -3.95 -4.77
C THR A 241 14.40 -3.28 -5.18
N ARG A 242 14.36 -1.98 -5.50
CA ARG A 242 15.56 -1.20 -5.85
C ARG A 242 16.57 -1.15 -4.69
N MET A 243 16.09 -0.91 -3.46
CA MET A 243 16.94 -0.95 -2.27
C MET A 243 17.58 -2.32 -2.10
N ALA A 244 16.82 -3.41 -2.17
CA ALA A 244 17.34 -4.75 -2.03
C ALA A 244 18.44 -5.05 -3.06
N MET A 245 18.28 -4.59 -4.30
CA MET A 245 19.30 -4.72 -5.36
C MET A 245 20.62 -4.00 -5.05
N SER A 246 20.63 -2.97 -4.20
CA SER A 246 21.88 -2.31 -3.78
C SER A 246 22.58 -3.05 -2.64
N PHE A 247 21.89 -3.96 -1.95
CA PHE A 247 22.41 -4.72 -0.81
C PHE A 247 22.86 -6.15 -1.16
N GLY A 248 22.36 -6.73 -2.26
CA GLY A 248 22.66 -8.11 -2.62
C GLY A 248 22.76 -8.31 -4.13
N ASP A 249 23.41 -9.42 -4.53
CA ASP A 249 23.49 -9.85 -5.93
C ASP A 249 22.22 -10.62 -6.35
N TYR A 250 21.47 -11.14 -5.38
CA TYR A 250 20.21 -11.87 -5.57
C TYR A 250 19.09 -11.20 -4.71
N VAL A 251 17.93 -10.94 -5.34
CA VAL A 251 16.74 -10.36 -4.69
C VAL A 251 15.53 -11.23 -4.93
#